data_30f75cca77d521f9e98d11c102df1d7e
#
_entry.id   30f75cca77d521f9e98d11c102df1d7e
#
_cell.length_a   1.000
_cell.length_b   1.000
_cell.length_c   1.000
_cell.angle_alpha   90.00
_cell.angle_beta   90.00
_cell.angle_gamma   90.00
#
_symmetry.space_group_name_H-M   'P 1'
#
loop_
_entity.id
_entity.type
_entity.pdbx_description
1 polymer ?
#
loop_
_entity_poly.entity_id
_entity_poly.type
_entity_poly.pdbx_seq_one_letter_code
_entity_poly.pdbx_strand_id
1 'polypeptide(L)'
;MKASVEYLCDVLIIGSGAAGLSLALRLADQAKVLVLSKGPISEGATLYAQGGIAAVFDETDSIESHVSDTLNAGAGLCDPAVVEFTARNARDSIQWLIQQGVPFDQEEDAEGESHYHLTREGGHSHRRIFHAADATGKAVQLTLIDQVRAHPNITLMERFNAVDLITTRKLGLPGNKVLGAYVWNRNAEQVEVVRARFVALATGGASKVYQYTSNPDVSSGDGIAMAWRAGCRVANLEFNQFHPTSLFHPDDPNFLLTEALRGEGAYLRRPDGSRFMPDFDERAELAPRDIVARAIDHEMKRLGADCMYLDISHKPADFIIKHFPTIHERCLAVGIDITKEAMPIVPAAHYTCGGVMIDNNGQTDIPGLYAIGEVTYTGLHGANRMASNSLLECVVYAHQAGADILAKLPTSVAPPSLPAWDESQVDDSDEQVVIQHNWHELRLMMWDYVGIVRTNKRLARAKRRIDLLKQEVQEYYANFRVSNNLLELRNLLQVAELIVNCALERKESRGLHYNLDYPDMQSNPRPTVLTPDRE
;
A
#
# COMPACT_ATOMS: atom_id res chain seq x y z
N MET A 1 2.74 31.92 -22.73
CA MET A 1 2.06 31.03 -21.74
C MET A 1 1.31 29.98 -22.52
N LYS A 2 1.56 28.69 -22.25
CA LYS A 2 0.71 27.60 -22.76
C LYS A 2 -0.70 27.76 -22.17
N ALA A 3 -1.75 27.52 -22.96
CA ALA A 3 -3.11 27.59 -22.44
C ALA A 3 -3.28 26.55 -21.31
N SER A 4 -3.84 26.97 -20.17
CA SER A 4 -4.17 26.05 -19.07
C SER A 4 -5.21 25.05 -19.55
N VAL A 5 -4.92 23.75 -19.43
CA VAL A 5 -5.87 22.69 -19.75
C VAL A 5 -6.69 22.40 -18.50
N GLU A 6 -8.00 22.41 -18.65
CA GLU A 6 -8.97 22.12 -17.57
C GLU A 6 -9.90 20.98 -17.98
N TYR A 7 -10.02 19.97 -17.11
CA TYR A 7 -10.95 18.85 -17.26
C TYR A 7 -12.10 18.98 -16.27
N LEU A 8 -13.26 18.47 -16.65
CA LEU A 8 -14.45 18.44 -15.80
C LEU A 8 -15.03 17.02 -15.77
N CYS A 9 -15.20 16.46 -14.57
CA CYS A 9 -15.86 15.19 -14.34
C CYS A 9 -16.78 15.27 -13.11
N ASP A 10 -17.59 14.25 -12.91
CA ASP A 10 -18.36 14.11 -11.67
C ASP A 10 -17.47 13.58 -10.54
N VAL A 11 -16.67 12.56 -10.84
CA VAL A 11 -15.76 11.94 -9.88
C VAL A 11 -14.35 11.82 -10.46
N LEU A 12 -13.39 12.36 -9.72
CA LEU A 12 -11.97 12.18 -9.97
C LEU A 12 -11.44 11.07 -9.06
N ILE A 13 -10.86 10.02 -9.63
CA ILE A 13 -10.21 8.92 -8.89
C ILE A 13 -8.71 9.02 -9.11
N ILE A 14 -7.95 9.16 -8.04
CA ILE A 14 -6.48 9.24 -8.07
C ILE A 14 -5.90 7.89 -7.65
N GLY A 15 -5.47 7.11 -8.63
CA GLY A 15 -4.94 5.76 -8.48
C GLY A 15 -5.73 4.70 -9.26
N SER A 16 -5.02 3.81 -9.93
CA SER A 16 -5.54 2.80 -10.86
C SER A 16 -5.35 1.36 -10.37
N GLY A 17 -5.19 1.15 -9.05
CA GLY A 17 -5.19 -0.18 -8.44
C GLY A 17 -6.60 -0.76 -8.28
N ALA A 18 -6.71 -1.93 -7.64
CA ALA A 18 -7.98 -2.63 -7.43
C ALA A 18 -9.07 -1.72 -6.84
N ALA A 19 -8.75 -0.89 -5.85
CA ALA A 19 -9.70 0.03 -5.23
C ALA A 19 -10.24 1.07 -6.22
N GLY A 20 -9.34 1.76 -6.92
CA GLY A 20 -9.73 2.83 -7.85
C GLY A 20 -10.52 2.32 -9.05
N LEU A 21 -10.10 1.21 -9.67
CA LEU A 21 -10.81 0.61 -10.82
C LEU A 21 -12.16 0.04 -10.40
N SER A 22 -12.25 -0.59 -9.22
CA SER A 22 -13.53 -1.07 -8.68
C SER A 22 -14.51 0.09 -8.45
N LEU A 23 -14.05 1.20 -7.88
CA LEU A 23 -14.88 2.38 -7.68
C LEU A 23 -15.33 2.98 -9.02
N ALA A 24 -14.42 3.08 -9.99
CA ALA A 24 -14.74 3.62 -11.32
C ALA A 24 -15.88 2.85 -11.98
N LEU A 25 -15.81 1.52 -11.99
CA LEU A 25 -16.86 0.66 -12.57
C LEU A 25 -18.21 0.78 -11.85
N ARG A 26 -18.19 0.94 -10.52
CA ARG A 26 -19.43 1.09 -9.75
C ARG A 26 -20.14 2.44 -9.96
N LEU A 27 -19.41 3.46 -10.40
CA LEU A 27 -19.93 4.80 -10.63
C LEU A 27 -20.36 5.04 -12.09
N ALA A 28 -19.75 4.35 -13.02
CA ALA A 28 -19.72 4.72 -14.43
C ALA A 28 -21.07 4.71 -15.14
N ASP A 29 -22.03 3.91 -14.70
CA ASP A 29 -23.39 3.91 -15.28
C ASP A 29 -24.14 5.22 -15.03
N GLN A 30 -23.78 5.98 -13.98
CA GLN A 30 -24.52 7.17 -13.54
C GLN A 30 -23.66 8.44 -13.43
N ALA A 31 -22.34 8.32 -13.60
CA ALA A 31 -21.39 9.43 -13.43
C ALA A 31 -20.30 9.42 -14.50
N LYS A 32 -19.80 10.61 -14.83
CA LYS A 32 -18.57 10.78 -15.61
C LYS A 32 -17.38 10.64 -14.68
N VAL A 33 -16.58 9.60 -14.89
CA VAL A 33 -15.45 9.26 -14.05
C VAL A 33 -14.14 9.52 -14.79
N LEU A 34 -13.19 10.15 -14.10
CA LEU A 34 -11.83 10.34 -14.58
C LEU A 34 -10.89 9.62 -13.62
N VAL A 35 -10.10 8.67 -14.13
CA VAL A 35 -9.11 7.90 -13.37
C VAL A 35 -7.71 8.34 -13.76
N LEU A 36 -6.92 8.75 -12.77
CA LEU A 36 -5.50 9.10 -12.94
C LEU A 36 -4.60 7.93 -12.56
N SER A 37 -3.64 7.63 -13.41
CA SER A 37 -2.52 6.75 -13.10
C SER A 37 -1.20 7.51 -13.22
N LYS A 38 -0.36 7.46 -12.19
CA LYS A 38 0.97 8.10 -12.16
C LYS A 38 1.96 7.47 -13.16
N GLY A 39 1.83 6.17 -13.37
CA GLY A 39 2.56 5.39 -14.37
C GLY A 39 1.64 4.81 -15.44
N PRO A 40 2.02 3.70 -16.07
CA PRO A 40 1.10 2.85 -16.83
C PRO A 40 -0.05 2.38 -15.94
N ILE A 41 -1.25 2.23 -16.51
CA ILE A 41 -2.46 1.88 -15.72
C ILE A 41 -2.35 0.54 -14.98
N SER A 42 -1.57 -0.38 -15.52
CA SER A 42 -1.32 -1.68 -14.90
C SER A 42 -0.33 -1.62 -13.74
N GLU A 43 0.50 -0.56 -13.64
CA GLU A 43 1.55 -0.47 -12.64
C GLU A 43 0.99 -0.09 -11.28
N GLY A 44 1.16 -0.98 -10.30
CA GLY A 44 0.70 -0.76 -8.93
C GLY A 44 0.83 -2.02 -8.08
N ALA A 45 0.70 -1.88 -6.76
CA ALA A 45 0.86 -2.99 -5.81
C ALA A 45 -0.12 -4.16 -6.09
N THR A 46 -1.30 -3.87 -6.65
CA THR A 46 -2.28 -4.90 -7.03
C THR A 46 -1.71 -5.89 -8.04
N LEU A 47 -1.00 -5.43 -9.05
CA LEU A 47 -0.43 -6.30 -10.12
C LEU A 47 0.49 -7.38 -9.54
N TYR A 48 1.23 -7.04 -8.48
CA TYR A 48 2.24 -7.90 -7.85
C TYR A 48 1.71 -8.69 -6.65
N ALA A 49 0.44 -8.53 -6.29
CA ALA A 49 -0.17 -9.27 -5.19
C ALA A 49 -0.32 -10.75 -5.55
N GLN A 50 0.47 -11.61 -4.88
CA GLN A 50 0.48 -13.05 -5.09
C GLN A 50 -0.64 -13.76 -4.32
N GLY A 51 -1.00 -13.25 -3.13
CA GLY A 51 -2.06 -13.78 -2.30
C GLY A 51 -3.46 -13.58 -2.90
N GLY A 52 -4.48 -14.11 -2.20
CA GLY A 52 -5.86 -14.05 -2.66
C GLY A 52 -6.72 -13.01 -1.95
N ILE A 53 -8.03 -13.28 -1.95
CA ILE A 53 -9.06 -12.46 -1.30
C ILE A 53 -9.84 -13.34 -0.33
N ALA A 54 -9.88 -12.94 0.94
CA ALA A 54 -10.57 -13.70 1.98
C ALA A 54 -12.09 -13.49 1.90
N ALA A 55 -12.85 -14.58 1.82
CA ALA A 55 -14.32 -14.53 1.92
C ALA A 55 -14.88 -15.89 2.37
N VAL A 56 -15.88 -15.85 3.23
CA VAL A 56 -16.55 -17.05 3.75
C VAL A 56 -17.57 -17.55 2.73
N PHE A 57 -17.33 -18.74 2.14
CA PHE A 57 -18.21 -19.41 1.20
C PHE A 57 -18.53 -20.84 1.61
N ASP A 58 -17.61 -21.51 2.29
CA ASP A 58 -17.73 -22.89 2.74
C ASP A 58 -18.63 -22.97 4.00
N GLU A 59 -19.48 -24.00 4.09
CA GLU A 59 -20.37 -24.23 5.23
C GLU A 59 -19.62 -24.60 6.52
N THR A 60 -18.36 -25.06 6.41
CA THR A 60 -17.49 -25.37 7.56
C THR A 60 -16.82 -24.14 8.15
N ASP A 61 -16.91 -22.98 7.50
CA ASP A 61 -16.37 -21.70 7.94
C ASP A 61 -17.49 -20.73 8.37
N SER A 62 -17.14 -19.67 9.09
CA SER A 62 -18.10 -18.66 9.53
C SER A 62 -17.51 -17.26 9.49
N ILE A 63 -18.39 -16.26 9.40
CA ILE A 63 -18.01 -14.84 9.48
C ILE A 63 -17.33 -14.56 10.83
N GLU A 64 -17.85 -15.15 11.91
CA GLU A 64 -17.30 -15.02 13.27
C GLU A 64 -15.88 -15.58 13.36
N SER A 65 -15.57 -16.67 12.64
CA SER A 65 -14.21 -17.23 12.54
C SER A 65 -13.29 -16.26 11.78
N HIS A 66 -13.72 -15.69 10.65
CA HIS A 66 -12.94 -14.70 9.91
C HIS A 66 -12.67 -13.43 10.73
N VAL A 67 -13.69 -12.96 11.45
CA VAL A 67 -13.57 -11.83 12.40
C VAL A 67 -12.55 -12.13 13.49
N SER A 68 -12.65 -13.30 14.15
CA SER A 68 -11.74 -13.71 15.21
C SER A 68 -10.28 -13.77 14.72
N ASP A 69 -10.04 -14.37 13.55
CA ASP A 69 -8.71 -14.47 12.96
C ASP A 69 -8.12 -13.06 12.69
N THR A 70 -8.94 -12.15 12.15
CA THR A 70 -8.52 -10.77 11.84
C THR A 70 -8.20 -9.98 13.11
N LEU A 71 -9.05 -10.08 14.15
CA LEU A 71 -8.82 -9.42 15.44
C LEU A 71 -7.53 -9.92 16.12
N ASN A 72 -7.28 -11.23 16.05
CA ASN A 72 -6.06 -11.84 16.58
C ASN A 72 -4.81 -11.33 15.85
N ALA A 73 -4.85 -11.28 14.51
CA ALA A 73 -3.74 -10.77 13.71
C ALA A 73 -3.44 -9.30 14.03
N GLY A 74 -4.47 -8.48 14.22
CA GLY A 74 -4.35 -7.04 14.49
C GLY A 74 -3.92 -6.67 15.91
N ALA A 75 -3.61 -7.67 16.76
CA ALA A 75 -3.02 -7.51 18.08
C ALA A 75 -3.76 -6.54 19.01
N GLY A 76 -5.09 -6.55 18.97
CA GLY A 76 -5.97 -5.76 19.86
C GLY A 76 -6.16 -4.30 19.46
N LEU A 77 -5.76 -3.89 18.26
CA LEU A 77 -5.94 -2.52 17.73
C LEU A 77 -6.93 -2.45 16.55
N CYS A 78 -7.48 -3.57 16.10
CA CYS A 78 -8.58 -3.51 15.13
C CYS A 78 -9.83 -2.87 15.76
N ASP A 79 -10.62 -2.21 14.93
CA ASP A 79 -12.00 -1.87 15.26
C ASP A 79 -12.91 -3.09 14.98
N PRO A 80 -13.49 -3.72 16.02
CA PRO A 80 -14.29 -4.93 15.82
C PRO A 80 -15.50 -4.73 14.90
N ALA A 81 -16.11 -3.54 14.92
CA ALA A 81 -17.26 -3.23 14.07
C ALA A 81 -16.85 -3.14 12.60
N VAL A 82 -15.67 -2.58 12.31
CA VAL A 82 -15.11 -2.51 10.95
C VAL A 82 -14.70 -3.89 10.46
N VAL A 83 -14.11 -4.72 11.32
CA VAL A 83 -13.74 -6.10 10.96
C VAL A 83 -14.98 -6.91 10.60
N GLU A 84 -16.01 -6.85 11.43
CA GLU A 84 -17.29 -7.54 11.18
C GLU A 84 -17.95 -7.01 9.89
N PHE A 85 -17.99 -5.69 9.70
CA PHE A 85 -18.51 -5.05 8.50
C PHE A 85 -17.81 -5.55 7.24
N THR A 86 -16.48 -5.58 7.25
CA THR A 86 -15.68 -6.03 6.10
C THR A 86 -15.90 -7.51 5.81
N ALA A 87 -15.90 -8.37 6.84
CA ALA A 87 -16.12 -9.81 6.68
C ALA A 87 -17.52 -10.14 6.15
N ARG A 88 -18.57 -9.42 6.60
CA ARG A 88 -19.94 -9.60 6.11
C ARG A 88 -20.13 -9.19 4.64
N ASN A 89 -19.39 -8.19 4.17
CA ASN A 89 -19.46 -7.72 2.79
C ASN A 89 -18.49 -8.48 1.83
N ALA A 90 -17.75 -9.45 2.34
CA ALA A 90 -16.75 -10.18 1.56
C ALA A 90 -17.39 -11.02 0.44
N ARG A 91 -18.48 -11.74 0.74
CA ARG A 91 -19.16 -12.60 -0.24
C ARG A 91 -19.66 -11.81 -1.44
N ASP A 92 -20.34 -10.70 -1.22
CA ASP A 92 -20.86 -9.84 -2.29
C ASP A 92 -19.73 -9.22 -3.11
N SER A 93 -18.60 -8.91 -2.47
CA SER A 93 -17.41 -8.40 -3.15
C SER A 93 -16.79 -9.42 -4.10
N ILE A 94 -16.67 -10.68 -3.67
CA ILE A 94 -16.20 -11.78 -4.53
C ILE A 94 -17.17 -12.03 -5.67
N GLN A 95 -18.46 -12.10 -5.39
CA GLN A 95 -19.49 -12.30 -6.43
C GLN A 95 -19.44 -11.20 -7.49
N TRP A 96 -19.23 -9.95 -7.07
CA TRP A 96 -19.06 -8.85 -8.01
C TRP A 96 -17.80 -9.01 -8.86
N LEU A 97 -16.65 -9.41 -8.30
CA LEU A 97 -15.43 -9.67 -9.07
C LEU A 97 -15.64 -10.80 -10.10
N ILE A 98 -16.36 -11.86 -9.72
CA ILE A 98 -16.74 -12.95 -10.64
C ILE A 98 -17.59 -12.42 -11.78
N GLN A 99 -18.58 -11.56 -11.49
CA GLN A 99 -19.41 -10.91 -12.51
C GLN A 99 -18.61 -10.00 -13.45
N GLN A 100 -17.52 -9.38 -12.96
CA GLN A 100 -16.59 -8.63 -13.81
C GLN A 100 -15.72 -9.55 -14.70
N GLY A 101 -15.70 -10.85 -14.43
CA GLY A 101 -14.94 -11.83 -15.22
C GLY A 101 -13.59 -12.22 -14.60
N VAL A 102 -13.34 -11.95 -13.33
CA VAL A 102 -12.11 -12.40 -12.67
C VAL A 102 -12.07 -13.93 -12.63
N PRO A 103 -11.03 -14.58 -13.22
CA PRO A 103 -10.95 -16.03 -13.37
C PRO A 103 -10.36 -16.67 -12.10
N PHE A 104 -11.16 -16.76 -11.02
CA PHE A 104 -10.74 -17.52 -9.85
C PHE A 104 -10.66 -19.01 -10.13
N ASP A 105 -9.68 -19.68 -9.52
CA ASP A 105 -9.44 -21.11 -9.69
C ASP A 105 -10.64 -21.95 -9.21
N GLN A 106 -10.94 -23.00 -9.95
CA GLN A 106 -12.01 -23.94 -9.69
C GLN A 106 -11.47 -25.37 -9.67
N GLU A 107 -12.13 -26.24 -8.93
CA GLU A 107 -11.88 -27.68 -8.87
C GLU A 107 -13.20 -28.44 -9.06
N GLU A 108 -13.11 -29.65 -9.61
CA GLU A 108 -14.27 -30.56 -9.75
C GLU A 108 -14.30 -31.49 -8.54
N ASP A 109 -15.47 -31.66 -7.95
CA ASP A 109 -15.69 -32.65 -6.90
C ASP A 109 -15.83 -34.09 -7.47
N ALA A 110 -16.06 -35.06 -6.60
CA ALA A 110 -16.22 -36.46 -6.99
C ALA A 110 -17.49 -36.72 -7.85
N GLU A 111 -18.46 -35.84 -7.79
CA GLU A 111 -19.71 -35.85 -8.54
C GLU A 111 -19.58 -35.10 -9.89
N GLY A 112 -18.43 -34.43 -10.15
CA GLY A 112 -18.15 -33.64 -11.36
C GLY A 112 -18.76 -32.24 -11.33
N GLU A 113 -19.15 -31.74 -10.14
CA GLU A 113 -19.58 -30.36 -9.96
C GLU A 113 -18.36 -29.44 -9.76
N SER A 114 -18.39 -28.27 -10.40
CA SER A 114 -17.31 -27.30 -10.31
C SER A 114 -17.52 -26.38 -9.13
N HIS A 115 -16.53 -26.31 -8.24
CA HIS A 115 -16.49 -25.44 -7.07
C HIS A 115 -15.25 -24.56 -7.09
N TYR A 116 -15.28 -23.39 -6.41
CA TYR A 116 -14.09 -22.57 -6.26
C TYR A 116 -13.06 -23.27 -5.36
N HIS A 117 -11.83 -23.37 -5.86
CA HIS A 117 -10.72 -23.87 -5.08
C HIS A 117 -10.29 -22.79 -4.08
N LEU A 118 -10.44 -23.08 -2.78
CA LEU A 118 -10.07 -22.16 -1.71
C LEU A 118 -8.78 -22.61 -1.04
N THR A 119 -7.87 -21.65 -0.80
CA THR A 119 -6.64 -21.91 -0.06
C THR A 119 -6.71 -21.34 1.37
N ARG A 120 -5.71 -21.67 2.18
CA ARG A 120 -5.53 -21.13 3.52
C ARG A 120 -4.16 -20.46 3.61
N GLU A 121 -4.14 -19.21 4.04
CA GLU A 121 -2.92 -18.46 4.30
C GLU A 121 -2.67 -18.27 5.80
N GLY A 122 -1.47 -17.77 6.14
CA GLY A 122 -1.07 -17.52 7.52
C GLY A 122 -2.03 -16.59 8.26
N GLY A 123 -2.42 -16.98 9.47
CA GLY A 123 -3.40 -16.27 10.29
C GLY A 123 -4.86 -16.72 10.10
N HIS A 124 -5.20 -17.39 8.99
CA HIS A 124 -6.54 -17.92 8.76
C HIS A 124 -6.72 -19.32 9.36
N SER A 125 -7.81 -19.53 10.09
CA SER A 125 -8.17 -20.84 10.67
C SER A 125 -8.81 -21.80 9.65
N HIS A 126 -9.43 -21.26 8.58
CA HIS A 126 -10.14 -22.02 7.54
C HIS A 126 -9.63 -21.70 6.14
N ARG A 127 -9.98 -22.57 5.17
CA ARG A 127 -9.77 -22.33 3.74
C ARG A 127 -10.84 -21.37 3.25
N ARG A 128 -10.50 -20.09 3.06
CA ARG A 128 -11.42 -19.04 2.62
C ARG A 128 -10.83 -18.09 1.60
N ILE A 129 -9.65 -18.41 1.08
CA ILE A 129 -8.92 -17.50 0.20
C ILE A 129 -9.21 -17.86 -1.25
N PHE A 130 -9.93 -16.97 -1.95
CA PHE A 130 -10.11 -17.01 -3.38
C PHE A 130 -8.81 -16.60 -4.07
N HIS A 131 -8.37 -17.36 -5.06
CA HIS A 131 -7.10 -17.09 -5.77
C HIS A 131 -7.21 -17.42 -7.26
N ALA A 132 -6.27 -16.88 -8.03
CA ALA A 132 -6.06 -17.21 -9.44
C ALA A 132 -4.58 -17.57 -9.60
N ALA A 133 -4.29 -18.87 -9.61
CA ALA A 133 -2.95 -19.44 -9.54
C ALA A 133 -2.11 -18.78 -8.40
N ASP A 134 -0.90 -18.31 -8.71
CA ASP A 134 0.00 -17.57 -7.81
C ASP A 134 0.04 -16.05 -8.10
N ALA A 135 -0.97 -15.52 -8.80
CA ALA A 135 -0.99 -14.16 -9.32
C ALA A 135 -2.40 -13.53 -9.27
N THR A 136 -3.11 -13.69 -8.15
CA THR A 136 -4.50 -13.23 -8.00
C THR A 136 -4.65 -11.74 -8.28
N GLY A 137 -3.74 -10.92 -7.74
CA GLY A 137 -3.77 -9.49 -7.98
C GLY A 137 -3.64 -9.12 -9.46
N LYS A 138 -2.81 -9.84 -10.22
CA LYS A 138 -2.66 -9.65 -11.66
C LYS A 138 -3.97 -9.98 -12.39
N ALA A 139 -4.63 -11.09 -12.04
CA ALA A 139 -5.90 -11.48 -12.64
C ALA A 139 -6.98 -10.41 -12.36
N VAL A 140 -7.11 -9.95 -11.13
CA VAL A 140 -8.02 -8.86 -10.75
C VAL A 140 -7.70 -7.58 -11.51
N GLN A 141 -6.43 -7.15 -11.49
CA GLN A 141 -5.99 -5.89 -12.11
C GLN A 141 -6.30 -5.86 -13.62
N LEU A 142 -5.91 -6.89 -14.35
CA LEU A 142 -6.09 -6.95 -15.79
C LEU A 142 -7.57 -7.02 -16.18
N THR A 143 -8.37 -7.83 -15.49
CA THR A 143 -9.81 -7.91 -15.71
C THR A 143 -10.48 -6.54 -15.50
N LEU A 144 -10.19 -5.85 -14.38
CA LEU A 144 -10.78 -4.55 -14.12
C LEU A 144 -10.32 -3.48 -15.12
N ILE A 145 -9.07 -3.52 -15.60
CA ILE A 145 -8.57 -2.62 -16.66
C ILE A 145 -9.38 -2.80 -17.94
N ASP A 146 -9.62 -4.05 -18.36
CA ASP A 146 -10.35 -4.33 -19.59
C ASP A 146 -11.80 -3.82 -19.50
N GLN A 147 -12.47 -4.01 -18.37
CA GLN A 147 -13.82 -3.48 -18.13
C GLN A 147 -13.84 -1.95 -18.14
N VAL A 148 -12.89 -1.31 -17.46
CA VAL A 148 -12.79 0.16 -17.39
C VAL A 148 -12.51 0.76 -18.76
N ARG A 149 -11.63 0.14 -19.57
CA ARG A 149 -11.35 0.60 -20.95
C ARG A 149 -12.53 0.48 -21.88
N ALA A 150 -13.39 -0.50 -21.66
CA ALA A 150 -14.59 -0.71 -22.46
C ALA A 150 -15.75 0.27 -22.10
N HIS A 151 -15.67 0.93 -20.95
CA HIS A 151 -16.80 1.74 -20.44
C HIS A 151 -16.76 3.19 -20.96
N PRO A 152 -17.81 3.69 -21.65
CA PRO A 152 -17.80 5.01 -22.33
C PRO A 152 -17.75 6.20 -21.38
N ASN A 153 -18.19 6.06 -20.12
CA ASN A 153 -18.21 7.13 -19.13
C ASN A 153 -16.94 7.20 -18.27
N ILE A 154 -15.94 6.35 -18.53
CA ILE A 154 -14.67 6.37 -17.82
C ILE A 154 -13.57 6.90 -18.75
N THR A 155 -12.89 7.93 -18.30
CA THR A 155 -11.69 8.47 -18.96
C THR A 155 -10.47 8.07 -18.17
N LEU A 156 -9.52 7.39 -18.82
CA LEU A 156 -8.24 7.01 -18.22
C LEU A 156 -7.16 8.00 -18.64
N MET A 157 -6.42 8.49 -17.66
CA MET A 157 -5.27 9.37 -17.86
C MET A 157 -4.02 8.74 -17.25
N GLU A 158 -3.18 8.16 -18.11
CA GLU A 158 -1.90 7.54 -17.72
C GLU A 158 -0.78 8.57 -17.75
N ARG A 159 0.19 8.40 -16.84
CA ARG A 159 1.33 9.31 -16.64
C ARG A 159 0.92 10.71 -16.17
N PHE A 160 -0.13 10.76 -15.36
CA PHE A 160 -0.57 11.95 -14.65
C PHE A 160 -0.35 11.77 -13.16
N ASN A 161 0.49 12.64 -12.57
CA ASN A 161 0.75 12.64 -11.14
C ASN A 161 -0.03 13.76 -10.46
N ALA A 162 -0.84 13.45 -9.44
CA ALA A 162 -1.54 14.46 -8.67
C ALA A 162 -0.54 15.32 -7.87
N VAL A 163 -0.56 16.61 -8.09
CA VAL A 163 0.31 17.58 -7.41
C VAL A 163 -0.24 17.88 -6.02
N ASP A 164 -1.53 18.27 -5.99
CA ASP A 164 -2.23 18.59 -4.74
C ASP A 164 -3.74 18.69 -4.95
N LEU A 165 -4.50 18.51 -3.86
CA LEU A 165 -5.93 18.73 -3.84
C LEU A 165 -6.25 20.23 -3.86
N ILE A 166 -7.29 20.62 -4.60
CA ILE A 166 -7.85 21.97 -4.59
C ILE A 166 -9.06 21.95 -3.67
N THR A 167 -9.00 22.73 -2.58
CA THR A 167 -10.11 22.85 -1.62
C THR A 167 -10.56 24.31 -1.50
N THR A 168 -11.80 24.51 -1.02
CA THR A 168 -12.29 25.87 -0.76
C THR A 168 -11.38 26.65 0.16
N ARG A 169 -10.80 25.99 1.21
CA ARG A 169 -9.86 26.63 2.14
C ARG A 169 -8.59 27.13 1.42
N LYS A 170 -7.99 26.30 0.56
CA LYS A 170 -6.81 26.70 -0.23
C LYS A 170 -7.05 27.89 -1.16
N LEU A 171 -8.28 28.08 -1.58
CA LEU A 171 -8.70 29.23 -2.39
C LEU A 171 -9.14 30.44 -1.57
N GLY A 172 -9.01 30.42 -0.24
CA GLY A 172 -9.48 31.48 0.64
C GLY A 172 -11.00 31.59 0.75
N LEU A 173 -11.73 30.54 0.33
CA LEU A 173 -13.19 30.49 0.40
C LEU A 173 -13.65 29.83 1.73
N PRO A 174 -14.87 30.14 2.21
CA PRO A 174 -15.40 29.53 3.44
C PRO A 174 -15.48 27.99 3.39
N GLY A 175 -15.16 27.37 4.53
CA GLY A 175 -15.20 25.91 4.68
C GLY A 175 -13.96 25.22 4.11
N ASN A 176 -13.99 23.88 4.11
CA ASN A 176 -12.90 23.06 3.55
C ASN A 176 -13.50 21.90 2.72
N LYS A 177 -14.09 22.21 1.58
CA LYS A 177 -14.63 21.22 0.63
C LYS A 177 -13.66 21.01 -0.51
N VAL A 178 -13.49 19.76 -0.99
CA VAL A 178 -12.69 19.48 -2.19
C VAL A 178 -13.43 19.94 -3.45
N LEU A 179 -12.69 20.47 -4.41
CA LEU A 179 -13.18 20.99 -5.68
C LEU A 179 -12.52 20.32 -6.90
N GLY A 180 -11.43 19.60 -6.67
CA GLY A 180 -10.63 18.93 -7.70
C GLY A 180 -9.19 18.78 -7.30
N ALA A 181 -8.30 18.70 -8.28
CA ALA A 181 -6.86 18.58 -8.07
C ALA A 181 -6.04 19.28 -9.17
N TYR A 182 -4.84 19.72 -8.81
CA TYR A 182 -3.78 19.98 -9.76
C TYR A 182 -3.08 18.69 -10.12
N VAL A 183 -2.83 18.48 -11.41
CA VAL A 183 -2.23 17.25 -11.93
C VAL A 183 -1.07 17.54 -12.86
N TRP A 184 0.07 16.92 -12.64
CA TRP A 184 1.25 16.99 -13.49
C TRP A 184 1.10 16.02 -14.65
N ASN A 185 0.96 16.55 -15.87
CA ASN A 185 0.98 15.78 -17.10
C ASN A 185 2.44 15.53 -17.51
N ARG A 186 2.94 14.30 -17.29
CA ARG A 186 4.33 13.92 -17.57
C ARG A 186 4.69 13.95 -19.05
N ASN A 187 3.70 13.84 -19.95
CA ASN A 187 3.95 13.87 -21.40
C ASN A 187 4.04 15.31 -21.93
N ALA A 188 3.23 16.22 -21.37
CA ALA A 188 3.20 17.62 -21.77
C ALA A 188 4.14 18.51 -20.94
N GLU A 189 4.67 17.96 -19.83
CA GLU A 189 5.51 18.66 -18.86
C GLU A 189 4.86 19.97 -18.38
N GLN A 190 3.61 19.85 -17.92
CA GLN A 190 2.84 20.98 -17.41
C GLN A 190 1.84 20.53 -16.35
N VAL A 191 1.47 21.45 -15.46
CA VAL A 191 0.39 21.24 -14.50
C VAL A 191 -0.94 21.61 -15.13
N GLU A 192 -1.91 20.73 -15.03
CA GLU A 192 -3.26 20.86 -15.52
C GLU A 192 -4.26 20.82 -14.36
N VAL A 193 -5.50 21.25 -14.60
CA VAL A 193 -6.54 21.34 -13.57
C VAL A 193 -7.62 20.31 -13.84
N VAL A 194 -7.98 19.52 -12.84
CA VAL A 194 -9.16 18.66 -12.89
C VAL A 194 -10.19 19.16 -11.89
N ARG A 195 -11.34 19.59 -12.37
CA ARG A 195 -12.52 19.91 -11.55
C ARG A 195 -13.38 18.69 -11.35
N ALA A 196 -13.78 18.41 -10.12
CA ALA A 196 -14.65 17.29 -9.80
C ALA A 196 -15.59 17.61 -8.64
N ARG A 197 -16.80 17.06 -8.67
CA ARG A 197 -17.76 17.16 -7.56
C ARG A 197 -17.29 16.35 -6.36
N PHE A 198 -16.66 15.20 -6.65
CA PHE A 198 -16.07 14.29 -5.68
C PHE A 198 -14.67 13.87 -6.13
N VAL A 199 -13.78 13.69 -5.16
CA VAL A 199 -12.43 13.17 -5.39
C VAL A 199 -12.22 11.94 -4.51
N ALA A 200 -11.70 10.85 -5.08
CA ALA A 200 -11.36 9.64 -4.35
C ALA A 200 -9.86 9.34 -4.45
N LEU A 201 -9.20 9.23 -3.31
CA LEU A 201 -7.82 8.80 -3.20
C LEU A 201 -7.78 7.27 -3.16
N ALA A 202 -7.15 6.65 -4.14
CA ALA A 202 -6.93 5.21 -4.25
C ALA A 202 -5.45 4.91 -4.59
N THR A 203 -4.55 5.67 -3.96
CA THR A 203 -3.13 5.77 -4.33
C THR A 203 -2.25 4.68 -3.76
N GLY A 204 -2.82 3.74 -3.00
CA GLY A 204 -2.04 2.72 -2.31
C GLY A 204 -1.25 3.25 -1.12
N GLY A 205 -0.28 2.45 -0.64
CA GLY A 205 0.51 2.76 0.54
C GLY A 205 1.76 3.60 0.26
N ALA A 206 2.71 3.53 1.21
CA ALA A 206 3.89 4.38 1.25
C ALA A 206 5.20 3.60 1.40
N SER A 207 5.23 2.32 1.05
CA SER A 207 6.39 1.44 1.32
C SER A 207 7.68 1.90 0.65
N LYS A 208 7.62 2.77 -0.39
CA LYS A 208 8.79 3.37 -1.04
C LYS A 208 9.60 4.29 -0.12
N VAL A 209 9.05 4.68 1.00
CA VAL A 209 9.78 5.47 2.02
C VAL A 209 10.98 4.72 2.61
N TYR A 210 10.99 3.39 2.50
CA TYR A 210 12.10 2.55 2.96
C TYR A 210 13.06 2.15 1.82
N GLN A 211 14.32 1.88 2.16
CA GLN A 211 15.35 1.46 1.21
C GLN A 211 14.94 0.21 0.44
N TYR A 212 14.44 -0.81 1.15
CA TYR A 212 13.99 -2.06 0.58
C TYR A 212 12.47 -2.17 0.69
N THR A 213 11.82 -2.44 -0.45
CA THR A 213 10.38 -2.61 -0.54
C THR A 213 10.02 -3.64 -1.61
N SER A 214 8.99 -4.44 -1.36
CA SER A 214 8.39 -5.35 -2.34
C SER A 214 7.35 -4.67 -3.24
N ASN A 215 7.08 -3.39 -3.01
CA ASN A 215 6.12 -2.62 -3.80
C ASN A 215 6.81 -1.90 -4.97
N PRO A 216 6.06 -1.64 -6.07
CA PRO A 216 6.57 -0.89 -7.20
C PRO A 216 6.89 0.57 -6.84
N ASP A 217 7.65 1.23 -7.69
CA ASP A 217 8.14 2.60 -7.47
C ASP A 217 7.03 3.65 -7.29
N VAL A 218 5.82 3.34 -7.73
CA VAL A 218 4.67 4.24 -7.62
C VAL A 218 4.10 4.35 -6.19
N SER A 219 4.50 3.48 -5.24
CA SER A 219 3.98 3.42 -3.86
C SER A 219 4.65 4.45 -2.94
N SER A 220 4.52 5.74 -3.26
CA SER A 220 5.22 6.86 -2.61
C SER A 220 4.36 7.64 -1.60
N GLY A 221 3.18 7.13 -1.21
CA GLY A 221 2.34 7.73 -0.18
C GLY A 221 1.64 9.04 -0.60
N ASP A 222 1.49 9.27 -1.89
CA ASP A 222 0.98 10.55 -2.43
C ASP A 222 -0.38 10.94 -1.86
N GLY A 223 -1.33 10.00 -1.75
CA GLY A 223 -2.65 10.28 -1.22
C GLY A 223 -2.64 10.62 0.26
N ILE A 224 -1.81 9.95 1.07
CA ILE A 224 -1.64 10.26 2.49
C ILE A 224 -1.11 11.69 2.65
N ALA A 225 -0.07 12.04 1.88
CA ALA A 225 0.53 13.36 1.93
C ALA A 225 -0.44 14.47 1.47
N MET A 226 -1.16 14.26 0.37
CA MET A 226 -2.16 15.21 -0.13
C MET A 226 -3.32 15.39 0.83
N ALA A 227 -3.84 14.30 1.41
CA ALA A 227 -4.92 14.36 2.39
C ALA A 227 -4.49 15.13 3.66
N TRP A 228 -3.28 14.86 4.15
CA TRP A 228 -2.70 15.60 5.28
C TRP A 228 -2.62 17.10 5.01
N ARG A 229 -2.02 17.51 3.88
CA ARG A 229 -1.93 18.93 3.49
C ARG A 229 -3.30 19.58 3.26
N ALA A 230 -4.31 18.79 2.90
CA ALA A 230 -5.68 19.26 2.78
C ALA A 230 -6.40 19.42 4.12
N GLY A 231 -5.87 18.81 5.21
CA GLY A 231 -6.41 18.92 6.56
C GLY A 231 -7.10 17.66 7.06
N CYS A 232 -6.91 16.50 6.45
CA CYS A 232 -7.41 15.22 6.95
C CYS A 232 -6.53 14.67 8.06
N ARG A 233 -7.15 14.03 9.05
CA ARG A 233 -6.45 13.24 10.07
C ARG A 233 -5.89 11.96 9.45
N VAL A 234 -4.78 11.48 10.01
CA VAL A 234 -4.20 10.19 9.69
C VAL A 234 -4.01 9.36 10.95
N ALA A 235 -3.99 8.04 10.84
CA ALA A 235 -3.80 7.18 11.99
C ALA A 235 -2.91 5.99 11.69
N ASN A 236 -2.23 5.49 12.75
CA ASN A 236 -1.50 4.21 12.79
C ASN A 236 -0.37 4.07 11.74
N LEU A 237 0.23 5.16 11.28
CA LEU A 237 1.29 5.12 10.26
C LEU A 237 2.60 4.48 10.75
N GLU A 238 2.78 4.26 12.04
CA GLU A 238 3.90 3.50 12.61
C GLU A 238 3.87 2.00 12.27
N PHE A 239 2.70 1.46 11.87
CA PHE A 239 2.53 0.05 11.54
C PHE A 239 2.78 -0.22 10.06
N ASN A 240 4.04 -0.44 9.71
CA ASN A 240 4.46 -0.86 8.37
C ASN A 240 4.86 -2.34 8.43
N GLN A 241 4.22 -3.18 7.62
CA GLN A 241 4.53 -4.60 7.53
C GLN A 241 5.73 -4.81 6.62
N PHE A 242 6.72 -5.54 7.13
CA PHE A 242 7.88 -5.98 6.35
C PHE A 242 7.71 -7.45 6.00
N HIS A 243 7.84 -7.78 4.72
CA HIS A 243 7.96 -9.17 4.30
C HIS A 243 9.39 -9.66 4.61
N PRO A 244 9.57 -10.82 5.26
CA PRO A 244 10.88 -11.26 5.71
C PRO A 244 11.88 -11.52 4.59
N THR A 245 11.40 -12.02 3.44
CA THR A 245 12.24 -12.58 2.39
C THR A 245 11.94 -11.94 1.04
N SER A 246 12.63 -10.85 0.74
CA SER A 246 12.74 -10.26 -0.60
C SER A 246 14.13 -10.55 -1.16
N LEU A 247 14.24 -10.82 -2.45
CA LEU A 247 15.53 -11.08 -3.09
C LEU A 247 16.42 -9.83 -2.99
N PHE A 248 17.62 -9.99 -2.48
CA PHE A 248 18.64 -8.95 -2.45
C PHE A 248 19.50 -9.04 -3.71
N HIS A 249 19.06 -8.35 -4.78
CA HIS A 249 19.79 -8.31 -6.04
C HIS A 249 19.58 -6.96 -6.74
N PRO A 250 20.64 -6.32 -7.29
CA PRO A 250 20.51 -5.01 -7.94
C PRO A 250 19.60 -5.01 -9.15
N ASP A 251 19.55 -6.10 -9.92
CA ASP A 251 18.74 -6.22 -11.14
C ASP A 251 17.29 -6.66 -10.89
N ASP A 252 16.96 -7.12 -9.69
CA ASP A 252 15.60 -7.50 -9.29
C ASP A 252 15.28 -7.15 -7.82
N PRO A 253 15.33 -5.86 -7.45
CA PRO A 253 15.33 -5.42 -6.06
C PRO A 253 13.98 -5.59 -5.34
N ASN A 254 12.90 -5.93 -6.04
CA ASN A 254 11.55 -6.00 -5.48
C ASN A 254 10.96 -7.41 -5.49
N PHE A 255 11.73 -8.41 -5.91
CA PHE A 255 11.19 -9.75 -6.07
C PHE A 255 10.94 -10.45 -4.74
N LEU A 256 9.67 -10.80 -4.51
CA LEU A 256 9.23 -11.47 -3.30
C LEU A 256 9.47 -12.98 -3.38
N LEU A 257 10.21 -13.52 -2.41
CA LEU A 257 10.37 -14.96 -2.22
C LEU A 257 9.27 -15.44 -1.26
N THR A 258 8.32 -16.20 -1.79
CA THR A 258 7.12 -16.63 -1.05
C THR A 258 7.44 -17.33 0.27
N GLU A 259 6.54 -17.17 1.25
CA GLU A 259 6.60 -17.87 2.54
C GLU A 259 6.58 -19.40 2.40
N ALA A 260 5.99 -19.90 1.31
CA ALA A 260 5.93 -21.32 1.01
C ALA A 260 7.32 -22.00 0.96
N LEU A 261 8.39 -21.27 0.55
CA LEU A 261 9.76 -21.80 0.62
C LEU A 261 10.12 -22.23 2.04
N ARG A 262 9.80 -21.40 3.05
CA ARG A 262 10.04 -21.72 4.46
C ARG A 262 9.10 -22.85 4.93
N GLY A 263 7.86 -22.86 4.45
CA GLY A 263 6.89 -23.93 4.68
C GLY A 263 7.37 -25.28 4.20
N GLU A 264 8.07 -25.32 3.06
CA GLU A 264 8.67 -26.52 2.48
C GLU A 264 10.07 -26.85 3.07
N GLY A 265 10.51 -26.08 4.07
CA GLY A 265 11.70 -26.39 4.86
C GLY A 265 12.97 -25.65 4.46
N ALA A 266 12.87 -24.51 3.74
CA ALA A 266 14.03 -23.66 3.53
C ALA A 266 14.56 -23.08 4.85
N TYR A 267 15.89 -22.97 4.98
CA TYR A 267 16.59 -22.46 6.15
C TYR A 267 17.05 -21.02 5.97
N LEU A 268 16.97 -20.24 7.05
CA LEU A 268 17.56 -18.91 7.12
C LEU A 268 18.99 -18.98 7.66
N ARG A 269 19.95 -18.46 6.88
CA ARG A 269 21.38 -18.59 7.16
C ARG A 269 22.08 -17.23 7.22
N ARG A 270 23.11 -17.17 8.07
CA ARG A 270 24.09 -16.08 8.11
C ARG A 270 25.07 -16.20 6.91
N PRO A 271 25.88 -15.17 6.63
CA PRO A 271 26.90 -15.23 5.58
C PRO A 271 27.94 -16.38 5.73
N ASP A 272 28.16 -16.85 6.95
CA ASP A 272 29.03 -17.99 7.24
C ASP A 272 28.37 -19.37 7.01
N GLY A 273 27.10 -19.38 6.57
CA GLY A 273 26.30 -20.58 6.33
C GLY A 273 25.58 -21.14 7.57
N SER A 274 25.80 -20.58 8.75
CA SER A 274 25.13 -21.03 9.98
C SER A 274 23.66 -20.63 10.00
N ARG A 275 22.79 -21.53 10.47
CA ARG A 275 21.35 -21.29 10.67
C ARG A 275 21.14 -20.47 11.95
N PHE A 276 20.17 -19.54 11.98
CA PHE A 276 20.00 -18.64 13.13
C PHE A 276 18.57 -18.61 13.72
N MET A 277 17.52 -18.98 12.98
CA MET A 277 16.14 -18.89 13.50
C MET A 277 15.87 -19.63 14.81
N PRO A 278 16.46 -20.82 15.07
CA PRO A 278 16.27 -21.50 16.37
C PRO A 278 16.77 -20.69 17.58
N ASP A 279 17.65 -19.70 17.38
CA ASP A 279 18.13 -18.82 18.45
C ASP A 279 17.07 -17.76 18.86
N PHE A 280 16.04 -17.56 18.02
CA PHE A 280 15.02 -16.50 18.18
C PHE A 280 13.63 -17.02 18.52
N ASP A 281 13.21 -18.18 17.96
CA ASP A 281 11.87 -18.74 18.17
C ASP A 281 11.88 -20.27 18.04
N GLU A 282 11.14 -20.96 18.90
CA GLU A 282 11.06 -22.43 18.89
C GLU A 282 10.49 -23.00 17.58
N ARG A 283 9.62 -22.22 16.89
CA ARG A 283 9.05 -22.57 15.58
C ARG A 283 10.04 -22.36 14.42
N ALA A 284 11.19 -21.75 14.72
CA ALA A 284 12.27 -21.45 13.77
C ALA A 284 11.75 -20.69 12.53
N GLU A 285 12.01 -21.15 11.31
CA GLU A 285 11.58 -20.50 10.06
C GLU A 285 10.06 -20.46 9.86
N LEU A 286 9.29 -21.22 10.63
CA LEU A 286 7.82 -21.23 10.63
C LEU A 286 7.22 -20.24 11.65
N ALA A 287 8.04 -19.46 12.32
CA ALA A 287 7.58 -18.36 13.16
C ALA A 287 6.81 -17.31 12.33
N PRO A 288 5.90 -16.51 12.92
CA PRO A 288 5.21 -15.40 12.25
C PRO A 288 6.16 -14.44 11.55
N ARG A 289 5.68 -13.81 10.48
CA ARG A 289 6.49 -12.94 9.61
C ARG A 289 7.22 -11.82 10.37
N ASP A 290 6.59 -11.24 11.35
CA ASP A 290 7.18 -10.16 12.17
C ASP A 290 8.35 -10.66 13.02
N ILE A 291 8.27 -11.87 13.57
CA ILE A 291 9.37 -12.50 14.31
C ILE A 291 10.54 -12.81 13.38
N VAL A 292 10.26 -13.41 12.22
CA VAL A 292 11.29 -13.74 11.23
C VAL A 292 11.98 -12.47 10.71
N ALA A 293 11.19 -11.43 10.38
CA ALA A 293 11.75 -10.16 9.91
C ALA A 293 12.64 -9.50 10.98
N ARG A 294 12.23 -9.52 12.27
CA ARG A 294 13.04 -9.02 13.39
C ARG A 294 14.35 -9.81 13.56
N ALA A 295 14.30 -11.13 13.41
CA ALA A 295 15.50 -11.96 13.51
C ALA A 295 16.50 -11.67 12.39
N ILE A 296 16.03 -11.53 11.16
CA ILE A 296 16.86 -11.16 10.00
C ILE A 296 17.47 -9.76 10.21
N ASP A 297 16.67 -8.76 10.55
CA ASP A 297 17.13 -7.38 10.80
C ASP A 297 18.17 -7.33 11.95
N HIS A 298 17.92 -8.10 13.02
CA HIS A 298 18.87 -8.22 14.13
C HIS A 298 20.24 -8.78 13.67
N GLU A 299 20.22 -9.88 12.93
CA GLU A 299 21.45 -10.53 12.46
C GLU A 299 22.21 -9.65 11.45
N MET A 300 21.50 -8.99 10.52
CA MET A 300 22.09 -8.03 9.60
C MET A 300 22.83 -6.92 10.35
N LYS A 301 22.15 -6.27 11.31
CA LYS A 301 22.71 -5.16 12.08
C LYS A 301 23.85 -5.59 13.01
N ARG A 302 23.73 -6.78 13.65
CA ARG A 302 24.76 -7.35 14.52
C ARG A 302 26.06 -7.65 13.78
N LEU A 303 25.93 -8.18 12.55
CA LEU A 303 27.07 -8.60 11.73
C LEU A 303 27.59 -7.48 10.82
N GLY A 304 26.84 -6.39 10.64
CA GLY A 304 27.12 -5.37 9.63
C GLY A 304 27.01 -5.92 8.21
N ALA A 305 26.11 -6.90 8.00
CA ALA A 305 25.91 -7.55 6.71
C ALA A 305 24.77 -6.87 5.93
N ASP A 306 24.93 -6.79 4.61
CA ASP A 306 23.93 -6.20 3.71
C ASP A 306 22.71 -7.11 3.48
N CYS A 307 22.87 -8.42 3.67
CA CYS A 307 21.82 -9.43 3.48
C CYS A 307 22.04 -10.66 4.36
N MET A 308 20.99 -11.46 4.51
CA MET A 308 21.02 -12.84 4.98
C MET A 308 20.71 -13.77 3.80
N TYR A 309 20.61 -15.08 4.05
CA TYR A 309 20.41 -16.08 3.01
C TYR A 309 19.23 -16.99 3.30
N LEU A 310 18.43 -17.31 2.26
CA LEU A 310 17.38 -18.31 2.30
C LEU A 310 17.83 -19.51 1.46
N ASP A 311 17.93 -20.67 2.09
CA ASP A 311 18.52 -21.88 1.50
C ASP A 311 17.50 -23.03 1.45
N ILE A 312 17.15 -23.47 0.24
CA ILE A 312 16.34 -24.66 -0.03
C ILE A 312 17.13 -25.72 -0.82
N SER A 313 18.40 -25.48 -1.13
CA SER A 313 19.22 -26.33 -2.00
C SER A 313 19.46 -27.75 -1.47
N HIS A 314 19.15 -28.01 -0.20
CA HIS A 314 19.18 -29.35 0.40
C HIS A 314 18.02 -30.26 -0.06
N LYS A 315 16.98 -29.71 -0.73
CA LYS A 315 15.91 -30.49 -1.35
C LYS A 315 16.29 -30.93 -2.75
N PRO A 316 15.68 -32.04 -3.27
CA PRO A 316 15.93 -32.49 -4.65
C PRO A 316 15.59 -31.39 -5.67
N ALA A 317 16.44 -31.23 -6.69
CA ALA A 317 16.25 -30.20 -7.73
C ALA A 317 14.87 -30.30 -8.41
N ASP A 318 14.43 -31.52 -8.76
CA ASP A 318 13.11 -31.73 -9.39
C ASP A 318 11.96 -31.29 -8.48
N PHE A 319 12.09 -31.47 -7.15
CA PHE A 319 11.13 -30.96 -6.18
C PHE A 319 11.06 -29.44 -6.22
N ILE A 320 12.21 -28.76 -6.15
CA ILE A 320 12.30 -27.30 -6.15
C ILE A 320 11.69 -26.71 -7.43
N ILE A 321 12.09 -27.21 -8.59
CA ILE A 321 11.62 -26.73 -9.90
C ILE A 321 10.12 -26.93 -10.05
N LYS A 322 9.58 -28.07 -9.58
CA LYS A 322 8.16 -28.37 -9.68
C LYS A 322 7.31 -27.50 -8.75
N HIS A 323 7.77 -27.23 -7.53
CA HIS A 323 7.00 -26.50 -6.52
C HIS A 323 7.17 -24.97 -6.63
N PHE A 324 8.31 -24.51 -7.14
CA PHE A 324 8.66 -23.09 -7.24
C PHE A 324 9.18 -22.69 -8.62
N PRO A 325 8.45 -23.00 -9.72
CA PRO A 325 8.92 -22.77 -11.08
C PRO A 325 9.21 -21.29 -11.35
N THR A 326 8.32 -20.39 -10.93
CA THR A 326 8.49 -18.93 -11.14
C THR A 326 9.69 -18.38 -10.37
N ILE A 327 9.89 -18.84 -9.13
CA ILE A 327 11.03 -18.40 -8.30
C ILE A 327 12.33 -18.91 -8.90
N HIS A 328 12.36 -20.20 -9.31
CA HIS A 328 13.54 -20.80 -9.93
C HIS A 328 13.92 -20.06 -11.22
N GLU A 329 12.97 -19.84 -12.13
CA GLU A 329 13.20 -19.14 -13.39
C GLU A 329 13.71 -17.71 -13.13
N ARG A 330 13.09 -16.98 -12.23
CA ARG A 330 13.44 -15.58 -11.95
C ARG A 330 14.79 -15.43 -11.26
N CYS A 331 15.11 -16.29 -10.29
CA CYS A 331 16.43 -16.32 -9.66
C CYS A 331 17.52 -16.72 -10.68
N LEU A 332 17.23 -17.70 -11.53
CA LEU A 332 18.17 -18.14 -12.56
C LEU A 332 18.46 -17.03 -13.58
N ALA A 333 17.46 -16.20 -13.91
CA ALA A 333 17.63 -15.06 -14.82
C ALA A 333 18.63 -14.00 -14.29
N VAL A 334 18.78 -13.90 -12.95
CA VAL A 334 19.77 -13.03 -12.30
C VAL A 334 21.02 -13.79 -11.83
N GLY A 335 21.20 -15.03 -12.30
CA GLY A 335 22.41 -15.82 -12.08
C GLY A 335 22.43 -16.65 -10.78
N ILE A 336 21.29 -16.83 -10.11
CA ILE A 336 21.16 -17.60 -8.86
C ILE A 336 20.42 -18.92 -9.14
N ASP A 337 21.11 -20.05 -9.00
CA ASP A 337 20.51 -21.38 -9.12
C ASP A 337 20.09 -21.90 -7.74
N ILE A 338 18.82 -21.71 -7.40
CA ILE A 338 18.25 -22.08 -6.08
C ILE A 338 18.29 -23.58 -5.77
N THR A 339 18.58 -24.42 -6.79
CA THR A 339 18.79 -25.87 -6.59
C THR A 339 20.18 -26.20 -6.09
N LYS A 340 21.11 -25.25 -6.11
CA LYS A 340 22.53 -25.43 -5.77
C LYS A 340 23.05 -24.48 -4.71
N GLU A 341 22.43 -23.31 -4.59
CA GLU A 341 22.91 -22.23 -3.72
C GLU A 341 21.79 -21.49 -3.01
N ALA A 342 22.14 -20.83 -1.91
CA ALA A 342 21.21 -20.02 -1.13
C ALA A 342 20.95 -18.66 -1.81
N MET A 343 19.71 -18.20 -1.70
CA MET A 343 19.26 -16.89 -2.20
C MET A 343 19.63 -15.80 -1.21
N PRO A 344 20.33 -14.72 -1.60
CA PRO A 344 20.51 -13.56 -0.75
C PRO A 344 19.17 -12.85 -0.53
N ILE A 345 18.85 -12.51 0.71
CA ILE A 345 17.58 -11.93 1.10
C ILE A 345 17.73 -10.74 2.03
N VAL A 346 16.76 -9.84 1.98
CA VAL A 346 16.56 -8.75 2.94
C VAL A 346 15.07 -8.64 3.26
N PRO A 347 14.68 -8.24 4.49
CA PRO A 347 13.31 -7.84 4.75
C PRO A 347 12.95 -6.62 3.92
N ALA A 348 11.72 -6.55 3.40
CA ALA A 348 11.28 -5.44 2.57
C ALA A 348 9.94 -4.90 3.05
N ALA A 349 9.79 -3.57 3.07
CA ALA A 349 8.52 -2.93 3.36
C ALA A 349 7.47 -3.39 2.35
N HIS A 350 6.31 -3.85 2.85
CA HIS A 350 5.33 -4.58 2.06
C HIS A 350 3.94 -3.96 2.10
N TYR A 351 3.48 -3.51 3.27
CA TYR A 351 2.14 -2.96 3.44
C TYR A 351 2.09 -1.89 4.53
N THR A 352 1.39 -0.79 4.26
CA THR A 352 1.13 0.30 5.20
C THR A 352 -0.24 0.08 5.86
N CYS A 353 -0.27 -0.27 7.16
CA CYS A 353 -1.53 -0.57 7.88
C CYS A 353 -2.30 0.67 8.29
N GLY A 354 -1.64 1.81 8.41
CA GLY A 354 -2.23 3.11 8.71
C GLY A 354 -2.50 3.93 7.45
N GLY A 355 -3.08 5.10 7.62
CA GLY A 355 -3.40 6.00 6.51
C GLY A 355 -4.39 7.08 6.87
N VAL A 356 -5.09 7.59 5.86
CA VAL A 356 -6.12 8.62 5.99
C VAL A 356 -7.33 8.06 6.72
N MET A 357 -7.80 8.74 7.75
CA MET A 357 -9.01 8.35 8.49
C MET A 357 -10.26 8.53 7.63
N ILE A 358 -11.10 7.52 7.63
CA ILE A 358 -12.36 7.49 6.89
C ILE A 358 -13.50 6.93 7.75
N ASP A 359 -14.73 7.20 7.34
CA ASP A 359 -15.92 6.50 7.83
C ASP A 359 -16.19 5.20 7.03
N ASN A 360 -17.26 4.50 7.37
CA ASN A 360 -17.67 3.25 6.70
C ASN A 360 -18.06 3.44 5.22
N ASN A 361 -18.26 4.67 4.78
CA ASN A 361 -18.53 5.01 3.37
C ASN A 361 -17.26 5.45 2.61
N GLY A 362 -16.10 5.39 3.22
CA GLY A 362 -14.86 5.87 2.62
C GLY A 362 -14.71 7.39 2.62
N GLN A 363 -15.61 8.15 3.26
CA GLN A 363 -15.54 9.60 3.32
C GLN A 363 -14.51 10.05 4.36
N THR A 364 -13.68 11.01 3.99
CA THR A 364 -12.67 11.63 4.88
C THR A 364 -13.27 12.77 5.70
N ASP A 365 -12.42 13.44 6.52
CA ASP A 365 -12.81 14.66 7.25
C ASP A 365 -13.22 15.83 6.33
N ILE A 366 -12.95 15.75 5.02
CA ILE A 366 -13.21 16.83 4.07
C ILE A 366 -14.42 16.46 3.19
N PRO A 367 -15.48 17.28 3.19
CA PRO A 367 -16.64 17.05 2.35
C PRO A 367 -16.28 16.86 0.86
N GLY A 368 -16.82 15.78 0.26
CA GLY A 368 -16.57 15.42 -1.13
C GLY A 368 -15.23 14.71 -1.40
N LEU A 369 -14.37 14.57 -0.38
CA LEU A 369 -13.13 13.81 -0.47
C LEU A 369 -13.31 12.42 0.15
N TYR A 370 -13.03 11.39 -0.64
CA TYR A 370 -13.03 9.98 -0.25
C TYR A 370 -11.61 9.42 -0.28
N ALA A 371 -11.38 8.34 0.46
CA ALA A 371 -10.18 7.54 0.35
C ALA A 371 -10.55 6.06 0.49
N ILE A 372 -9.92 5.16 -0.28
CA ILE A 372 -10.23 3.74 -0.33
C ILE A 372 -8.96 2.90 -0.57
N GLY A 373 -8.95 1.69 -0.01
CA GLY A 373 -7.80 0.77 -0.10
C GLY A 373 -6.65 1.18 0.80
N GLU A 374 -5.43 0.75 0.49
CA GLU A 374 -4.25 0.86 1.36
C GLU A 374 -3.85 2.30 1.76
N VAL A 375 -4.36 3.33 1.09
CA VAL A 375 -4.15 4.73 1.49
C VAL A 375 -4.87 5.09 2.79
N THR A 376 -5.78 4.24 3.25
CA THR A 376 -6.71 4.52 4.35
C THR A 376 -6.30 3.88 5.67
N TYR A 377 -6.79 4.50 6.76
CA TYR A 377 -6.98 3.85 8.03
C TYR A 377 -8.48 3.60 8.23
N THR A 378 -8.89 2.35 8.07
CA THR A 378 -10.27 1.91 8.32
C THR A 378 -10.49 1.40 9.75
N GLY A 379 -9.43 0.90 10.38
CA GLY A 379 -9.48 0.12 11.62
C GLY A 379 -9.47 -1.41 11.40
N LEU A 380 -9.48 -1.87 10.15
CA LEU A 380 -9.47 -3.31 9.81
C LEU A 380 -8.19 -4.02 10.24
N HIS A 381 -7.04 -3.40 10.00
CA HIS A 381 -5.74 -4.08 10.13
C HIS A 381 -5.11 -3.97 11.52
N GLY A 382 -5.58 -3.05 12.37
CA GLY A 382 -5.00 -2.86 13.71
C GLY A 382 -3.49 -2.61 13.67
N ALA A 383 -2.75 -3.37 14.50
CA ALA A 383 -1.30 -3.27 14.58
C ALA A 383 -0.55 -4.18 13.60
N ASN A 384 -1.25 -5.05 12.87
CA ASN A 384 -0.66 -5.96 11.89
C ASN A 384 -1.75 -6.50 10.94
N ARG A 385 -1.53 -6.33 9.64
CA ARG A 385 -2.44 -6.80 8.60
C ARG A 385 -2.42 -8.33 8.47
N MET A 386 -3.60 -8.94 8.46
CA MET A 386 -3.75 -10.32 8.03
C MET A 386 -3.74 -10.41 6.50
N ALA A 387 -3.06 -11.40 5.95
CA ALA A 387 -3.00 -11.63 4.50
C ALA A 387 -4.41 -11.78 3.90
N SER A 388 -4.58 -11.47 2.62
CA SER A 388 -5.82 -11.56 1.85
C SER A 388 -6.99 -10.68 2.29
N ASN A 389 -6.86 -9.90 3.37
CA ASN A 389 -7.81 -8.86 3.76
C ASN A 389 -7.60 -7.53 2.98
N SER A 390 -6.43 -7.29 2.40
CA SER A 390 -6.12 -6.01 1.73
C SER A 390 -6.91 -5.80 0.45
N LEU A 391 -6.94 -6.80 -0.44
CA LEU A 391 -7.73 -6.73 -1.67
C LEU A 391 -9.22 -6.74 -1.36
N LEU A 392 -9.65 -7.47 -0.32
CA LEU A 392 -11.02 -7.42 0.17
C LEU A 392 -11.42 -6.01 0.59
N GLU A 393 -10.60 -5.33 1.40
CA GLU A 393 -10.80 -3.94 1.81
C GLU A 393 -10.98 -3.02 0.60
N CYS A 394 -10.13 -3.18 -0.43
CA CYS A 394 -10.22 -2.39 -1.66
C CYS A 394 -11.61 -2.49 -2.32
N VAL A 395 -12.16 -3.70 -2.44
CA VAL A 395 -13.43 -3.94 -3.14
C VAL A 395 -14.62 -3.55 -2.28
N VAL A 396 -14.60 -3.85 -0.97
CA VAL A 396 -15.66 -3.50 -0.02
C VAL A 396 -15.82 -1.98 0.06
N TYR A 397 -14.74 -1.24 0.30
CA TYR A 397 -14.82 0.22 0.43
C TYR A 397 -15.05 0.93 -0.90
N ALA A 398 -14.63 0.36 -2.04
CA ALA A 398 -15.04 0.86 -3.35
C ALA A 398 -16.56 0.76 -3.55
N HIS A 399 -17.20 -0.32 -3.07
CA HIS A 399 -18.65 -0.47 -3.10
C HIS A 399 -19.35 0.59 -2.23
N GLN A 400 -18.90 0.74 -0.98
CA GLN A 400 -19.53 1.69 -0.05
C GLN A 400 -19.37 3.14 -0.51
N ALA A 401 -18.15 3.53 -0.93
CA ALA A 401 -17.89 4.86 -1.46
C ALA A 401 -18.71 5.13 -2.74
N GLY A 402 -18.80 4.13 -3.62
CA GLY A 402 -19.64 4.23 -4.82
C GLY A 402 -21.10 4.50 -4.51
N ALA A 403 -21.69 3.73 -3.58
CA ALA A 403 -23.09 3.90 -3.17
C ALA A 403 -23.34 5.29 -2.53
N ASP A 404 -22.45 5.74 -1.65
CA ASP A 404 -22.58 7.03 -0.98
C ASP A 404 -22.40 8.21 -1.97
N ILE A 405 -21.44 8.13 -2.88
CA ILE A 405 -21.25 9.15 -3.94
C ILE A 405 -22.48 9.23 -4.83
N LEU A 406 -23.01 8.10 -5.31
CA LEU A 406 -24.20 8.08 -6.18
C LEU A 406 -25.43 8.64 -5.47
N ALA A 407 -25.61 8.38 -4.18
CA ALA A 407 -26.71 8.97 -3.40
C ALA A 407 -26.59 10.50 -3.28
N LYS A 408 -25.37 11.04 -3.20
CA LYS A 408 -25.09 12.47 -3.07
C LYS A 408 -25.02 13.21 -4.41
N LEU A 409 -24.73 12.50 -5.51
CA LEU A 409 -24.48 13.07 -6.84
C LEU A 409 -25.63 13.95 -7.35
N PRO A 410 -26.92 13.57 -7.25
CA PRO A 410 -28.03 14.38 -7.76
C PRO A 410 -28.17 15.76 -7.12
N THR A 411 -27.75 15.90 -5.85
CA THR A 411 -27.82 17.16 -5.09
C THR A 411 -26.51 17.94 -5.08
N SER A 412 -25.45 17.36 -5.62
CA SER A 412 -24.12 17.98 -5.65
C SER A 412 -24.04 19.05 -6.75
N VAL A 413 -23.30 20.12 -6.46
CA VAL A 413 -23.07 21.22 -7.42
C VAL A 413 -21.69 21.05 -8.03
N ALA A 414 -21.59 21.23 -9.34
CA ALA A 414 -20.30 21.24 -10.04
C ALA A 414 -19.43 22.40 -9.52
N PRO A 415 -18.12 22.20 -9.31
CA PRO A 415 -17.23 23.25 -8.87
C PRO A 415 -17.17 24.38 -9.93
N PRO A 416 -16.97 25.65 -9.51
CA PRO A 416 -16.70 26.74 -10.42
C PRO A 416 -15.39 26.52 -11.19
N SER A 417 -15.10 27.37 -12.18
CA SER A 417 -13.76 27.38 -12.79
C SER A 417 -12.70 27.62 -11.73
N LEU A 418 -11.63 26.83 -11.78
CA LEU A 418 -10.55 26.86 -10.81
C LEU A 418 -9.37 27.65 -11.37
N PRO A 419 -8.55 28.29 -10.52
CA PRO A 419 -7.36 28.99 -10.97
C PRO A 419 -6.37 28.03 -11.62
N ALA A 420 -5.73 28.47 -12.68
CA ALA A 420 -4.61 27.76 -13.28
C ALA A 420 -3.44 27.66 -12.28
N TRP A 421 -2.60 26.65 -12.46
CA TRP A 421 -1.34 26.57 -11.73
C TRP A 421 -0.43 27.74 -12.13
N ASP A 422 0.10 28.44 -11.14
CA ASP A 422 0.97 29.61 -11.36
C ASP A 422 2.44 29.21 -11.26
N GLU A 423 3.15 29.31 -12.37
CA GLU A 423 4.60 29.08 -12.49
C GLU A 423 5.38 30.37 -12.75
N SER A 424 4.76 31.54 -12.54
CA SER A 424 5.37 32.83 -12.86
C SER A 424 6.57 33.22 -11.99
N GLN A 425 6.73 32.52 -10.87
CA GLN A 425 7.77 32.81 -9.86
C GLN A 425 8.84 31.70 -9.77
N VAL A 426 8.83 30.70 -10.66
CA VAL A 426 9.75 29.56 -10.62
C VAL A 426 10.53 29.41 -11.91
N ASP A 427 11.76 28.94 -11.80
CA ASP A 427 12.68 28.68 -12.92
C ASP A 427 12.78 27.18 -13.24
N ASP A 428 13.38 26.85 -14.37
CA ASP A 428 13.75 25.47 -14.69
C ASP A 428 14.90 25.02 -13.78
N SER A 429 14.80 23.79 -13.27
CA SER A 429 15.86 23.22 -12.43
C SER A 429 17.13 22.96 -13.25
N ASP A 430 18.25 23.45 -12.77
CA ASP A 430 19.59 23.21 -13.31
C ASP A 430 20.28 21.97 -12.71
N GLU A 431 19.84 21.50 -11.53
CA GLU A 431 20.45 20.38 -10.82
C GLU A 431 19.44 19.31 -10.38
N GLN A 432 19.49 18.13 -11.00
CA GLN A 432 18.70 16.95 -10.57
C GLN A 432 19.37 16.17 -9.43
N VAL A 433 20.67 16.42 -9.18
CA VAL A 433 21.45 15.69 -8.17
C VAL A 433 20.90 15.87 -6.76
N VAL A 434 20.38 17.06 -6.43
CA VAL A 434 19.79 17.37 -5.11
C VAL A 434 18.59 16.45 -4.80
N ILE A 435 17.69 16.31 -5.78
CA ILE A 435 16.49 15.46 -5.62
C ILE A 435 16.89 13.99 -5.43
N GLN A 436 17.83 13.49 -6.25
CA GLN A 436 18.29 12.11 -6.18
C GLN A 436 19.04 11.83 -4.88
N HIS A 437 19.88 12.74 -4.42
CA HIS A 437 20.60 12.62 -3.16
C HIS A 437 19.62 12.53 -1.98
N ASN A 438 18.69 13.48 -1.88
CA ASN A 438 17.73 13.53 -0.78
C ASN A 438 16.78 12.32 -0.79
N TRP A 439 16.45 11.81 -1.97
CA TRP A 439 15.69 10.58 -2.14
C TRP A 439 16.40 9.35 -1.54
N HIS A 440 17.68 9.16 -1.88
CA HIS A 440 18.47 8.03 -1.34
C HIS A 440 18.70 8.17 0.15
N GLU A 441 19.05 9.37 0.61
CA GLU A 441 19.28 9.64 2.02
C GLU A 441 18.03 9.38 2.87
N LEU A 442 16.87 9.87 2.44
CA LEU A 442 15.60 9.64 3.14
C LEU A 442 15.33 8.15 3.32
N ARG A 443 15.41 7.39 2.24
CA ARG A 443 15.04 5.96 2.25
C ARG A 443 16.01 5.13 3.10
N LEU A 444 17.31 5.40 3.00
CA LEU A 444 18.33 4.74 3.82
C LEU A 444 18.13 5.09 5.31
N MET A 445 17.93 6.36 5.63
CA MET A 445 17.69 6.82 7.00
C MET A 445 16.43 6.19 7.60
N MET A 446 15.34 6.09 6.83
CA MET A 446 14.11 5.44 7.29
C MET A 446 14.33 3.94 7.52
N TRP A 447 15.08 3.27 6.65
CA TRP A 447 15.47 1.88 6.82
C TRP A 447 16.29 1.66 8.11
N ASP A 448 17.32 2.46 8.34
CA ASP A 448 18.24 2.28 9.44
C ASP A 448 17.64 2.65 10.81
N TYR A 449 16.81 3.71 10.86
CA TYR A 449 16.36 4.29 12.13
C TYR A 449 14.87 4.08 12.42
N VAL A 450 14.03 3.86 11.42
CA VAL A 450 12.57 3.80 11.54
C VAL A 450 12.00 2.47 11.01
N GLY A 451 12.88 1.52 10.71
CA GLY A 451 12.53 0.21 10.16
C GLY A 451 11.89 -0.72 11.20
N ILE A 452 12.35 -1.98 11.21
CA ILE A 452 11.71 -3.07 11.97
C ILE A 452 11.92 -2.92 13.48
N VAL A 453 13.17 -2.63 13.92
CA VAL A 453 13.53 -2.44 15.33
C VAL A 453 13.85 -0.98 15.59
N ARG A 454 13.10 -0.35 16.49
CA ARG A 454 13.15 1.07 16.79
C ARG A 454 13.68 1.35 18.21
N THR A 455 14.20 2.55 18.41
CA THR A 455 14.49 3.14 19.73
C THR A 455 14.14 4.62 19.69
N ASN A 456 13.81 5.22 20.86
CA ASN A 456 13.54 6.65 20.93
C ASN A 456 14.70 7.49 20.41
N LYS A 457 15.93 7.04 20.65
CA LYS A 457 17.15 7.73 20.17
C LYS A 457 17.25 7.72 18.64
N ARG A 458 16.93 6.59 17.99
CA ARG A 458 16.91 6.48 16.52
C ARG A 458 15.79 7.32 15.93
N LEU A 459 14.57 7.23 16.49
CA LEU A 459 13.41 8.01 16.03
C LEU A 459 13.66 9.53 16.14
N ALA A 460 14.27 9.99 17.25
CA ALA A 460 14.63 11.40 17.43
C ALA A 460 15.70 11.88 16.42
N ARG A 461 16.65 10.99 16.03
CA ARG A 461 17.62 11.30 14.96
C ARG A 461 16.93 11.42 13.60
N ALA A 462 16.04 10.47 13.29
CA ALA A 462 15.25 10.48 12.07
C ALA A 462 14.42 11.77 11.97
N LYS A 463 13.71 12.17 13.04
CA LYS A 463 12.91 13.40 13.07
C LYS A 463 13.73 14.63 12.70
N ARG A 464 14.90 14.82 13.35
CA ARG A 464 15.76 15.97 13.05
C ARG A 464 16.26 15.97 11.59
N ARG A 465 16.55 14.79 11.05
CA ARG A 465 17.02 14.70 9.67
C ARG A 465 15.91 14.97 8.67
N ILE A 466 14.71 14.47 8.94
CA ILE A 466 13.52 14.76 8.13
C ILE A 466 13.23 16.27 8.13
N ASP A 467 13.31 16.96 9.28
CA ASP A 467 13.08 18.40 9.37
C ASP A 467 14.05 19.17 8.47
N LEU A 468 15.34 18.79 8.43
CA LEU A 468 16.33 19.41 7.54
C LEU A 468 16.00 19.14 6.06
N LEU A 469 15.76 17.88 5.69
CA LEU A 469 15.42 17.53 4.31
C LEU A 469 14.12 18.19 3.84
N LYS A 470 13.13 18.35 4.73
CA LYS A 470 11.90 19.10 4.42
C LYS A 470 12.19 20.55 4.08
N GLN A 471 13.05 21.21 4.84
CA GLN A 471 13.44 22.60 4.57
C GLN A 471 14.10 22.71 3.18
N GLU A 472 15.07 21.86 2.88
CA GLU A 472 15.76 21.84 1.58
C GLU A 472 14.78 21.61 0.41
N VAL A 473 13.88 20.63 0.55
CA VAL A 473 12.88 20.33 -0.49
C VAL A 473 11.84 21.44 -0.62
N GLN A 474 11.44 22.10 0.46
CA GLN A 474 10.54 23.24 0.42
C GLN A 474 11.18 24.43 -0.31
N GLU A 475 12.44 24.75 -0.04
CA GLU A 475 13.19 25.79 -0.74
C GLU A 475 13.30 25.46 -2.24
N TYR A 476 13.60 24.19 -2.58
CA TYR A 476 13.66 23.74 -3.96
C TYR A 476 12.30 23.84 -4.67
N TYR A 477 11.23 23.37 -4.00
CA TYR A 477 9.86 23.42 -4.52
C TYR A 477 9.35 24.86 -4.73
N ALA A 478 9.79 25.81 -3.92
CA ALA A 478 9.41 27.21 -4.04
C ALA A 478 10.10 27.94 -5.21
N ASN A 479 11.28 27.47 -5.63
CA ASN A 479 12.11 28.15 -6.62
C ASN A 479 12.09 27.49 -8.01
N PHE A 480 11.75 26.19 -8.09
CA PHE A 480 11.84 25.44 -9.34
C PHE A 480 10.50 24.84 -9.76
N ARG A 481 10.34 24.66 -11.09
CA ARG A 481 9.18 23.97 -11.65
C ARG A 481 9.04 22.56 -11.10
N VAL A 482 7.80 22.14 -10.92
CA VAL A 482 7.50 20.80 -10.46
C VAL A 482 7.96 19.74 -11.46
N SER A 483 8.44 18.63 -10.93
CA SER A 483 8.76 17.42 -11.68
C SER A 483 8.22 16.20 -10.95
N ASN A 484 8.11 15.07 -11.64
CA ASN A 484 7.63 13.83 -11.00
C ASN A 484 8.45 13.48 -9.76
N ASN A 485 9.77 13.51 -9.85
CA ASN A 485 10.69 13.13 -8.77
C ASN A 485 10.62 14.10 -7.59
N LEU A 486 10.46 15.39 -7.85
CA LEU A 486 10.27 16.40 -6.80
C LEU A 486 8.95 16.21 -6.05
N LEU A 487 7.85 15.93 -6.77
CA LEU A 487 6.55 15.69 -6.17
C LEU A 487 6.58 14.43 -5.29
N GLU A 488 7.17 13.35 -5.77
CA GLU A 488 7.31 12.10 -5.01
C GLU A 488 8.20 12.28 -3.77
N LEU A 489 9.34 12.97 -3.89
CA LEU A 489 10.22 13.25 -2.75
C LEU A 489 9.51 14.09 -1.68
N ARG A 490 8.79 15.15 -2.09
CA ARG A 490 7.98 15.98 -1.18
C ARG A 490 6.95 15.14 -0.42
N ASN A 491 6.26 14.23 -1.12
CA ASN A 491 5.25 13.38 -0.52
C ASN A 491 5.87 12.33 0.41
N LEU A 492 6.97 11.70 0.01
CA LEU A 492 7.70 10.75 0.85
C LEU A 492 8.22 11.38 2.15
N LEU A 493 8.76 12.61 2.08
CA LEU A 493 9.20 13.35 3.27
C LEU A 493 8.03 13.63 4.22
N GLN A 494 6.88 14.03 3.67
CA GLN A 494 5.68 14.23 4.49
C GLN A 494 5.22 12.94 5.18
N VAL A 495 5.19 11.82 4.45
CA VAL A 495 4.80 10.53 5.02
C VAL A 495 5.83 10.01 6.02
N ALA A 496 7.13 10.18 5.73
CA ALA A 496 8.20 9.83 6.68
C ALA A 496 8.05 10.56 8.01
N GLU A 497 7.76 11.87 7.96
CA GLU A 497 7.46 12.67 9.15
C GLU A 497 6.28 12.11 9.94
N LEU A 498 5.19 11.77 9.26
CA LEU A 498 3.99 11.22 9.89
C LEU A 498 4.26 9.85 10.53
N ILE A 499 5.02 8.97 9.85
CA ILE A 499 5.45 7.68 10.40
C ILE A 499 6.27 7.87 11.67
N VAL A 500 7.26 8.77 11.65
CA VAL A 500 8.13 9.03 12.81
C VAL A 500 7.35 9.63 13.96
N ASN A 501 6.44 10.56 13.68
CA ASN A 501 5.61 11.18 14.73
C ASN A 501 4.69 10.13 15.37
N CYS A 502 4.00 9.28 14.60
CA CYS A 502 3.21 8.17 15.12
C CYS A 502 4.08 7.21 15.98
N ALA A 503 5.28 6.85 15.47
CA ALA A 503 6.18 5.95 16.19
C ALA A 503 6.73 6.56 17.50
N LEU A 504 6.96 7.88 17.55
CA LEU A 504 7.37 8.59 18.77
C LEU A 504 6.23 8.71 19.79
N GLU A 505 4.99 8.80 19.33
CA GLU A 505 3.82 8.91 20.21
C GLU A 505 3.47 7.58 20.87
N ARG A 506 3.65 6.44 20.17
CA ARG A 506 3.34 5.11 20.70
C ARG A 506 4.40 4.62 21.70
N LYS A 507 3.99 4.48 22.97
CA LYS A 507 4.86 4.07 24.10
C LYS A 507 4.62 2.61 24.50
N GLU A 508 4.64 1.71 23.52
CA GLU A 508 4.52 0.26 23.68
C GLU A 508 5.18 -0.46 22.51
N SER A 509 5.37 -1.77 22.60
CA SER A 509 5.64 -2.64 21.46
C SER A 509 4.41 -3.52 21.18
N ARG A 510 3.86 -3.43 19.95
CA ARG A 510 2.64 -4.16 19.55
C ARG A 510 2.65 -4.42 18.05
N GLY A 511 2.40 -5.68 17.67
CA GLY A 511 2.38 -6.06 16.25
C GLY A 511 3.65 -5.62 15.53
N LEU A 512 3.48 -4.80 14.49
CA LEU A 512 4.58 -4.33 13.64
C LEU A 512 5.40 -3.18 14.25
N HIS A 513 4.94 -2.54 15.31
CA HIS A 513 5.71 -1.51 16.01
C HIS A 513 6.48 -2.15 17.17
N TYR A 514 7.80 -2.24 17.03
CA TYR A 514 8.70 -2.79 18.04
C TYR A 514 9.74 -1.75 18.46
N ASN A 515 9.65 -1.31 19.72
CA ASN A 515 10.54 -0.28 20.28
C ASN A 515 11.24 -0.83 21.54
N LEU A 516 12.57 -0.92 21.49
CA LEU A 516 13.37 -1.45 22.60
C LEU A 516 13.24 -0.66 23.90
N ASP A 517 12.87 0.63 23.82
CA ASP A 517 12.67 1.47 25.01
C ASP A 517 11.29 1.26 25.66
N TYR A 518 10.36 0.59 24.96
CA TYR A 518 9.02 0.25 25.43
C TYR A 518 8.66 -1.17 24.96
N PRO A 519 9.25 -2.22 25.55
CA PRO A 519 9.07 -3.61 25.07
C PRO A 519 7.68 -4.18 25.35
N ASP A 520 6.98 -3.67 26.37
CA ASP A 520 5.71 -4.21 26.82
C ASP A 520 4.50 -3.60 26.09
N MET A 521 3.44 -4.39 25.94
CA MET A 521 2.15 -3.93 25.43
C MET A 521 1.35 -3.20 26.50
N GLN A 522 0.69 -2.11 26.13
CA GLN A 522 -0.27 -1.41 27.01
C GLN A 522 -1.58 -2.21 27.11
N SER A 523 -2.23 -2.18 28.26
CA SER A 523 -3.49 -2.89 28.52
C SER A 523 -4.68 -2.33 27.73
N ASN A 524 -4.69 -1.01 27.46
CA ASN A 524 -5.75 -0.31 26.73
C ASN A 524 -5.17 0.39 25.50
N PRO A 525 -4.88 -0.35 24.43
CA PRO A 525 -4.31 0.24 23.23
C PRO A 525 -5.32 1.14 22.53
N ARG A 526 -4.83 2.24 21.97
CA ARG A 526 -5.63 3.14 21.13
C ARG A 526 -4.89 3.40 19.81
N PRO A 527 -5.61 3.70 18.74
CA PRO A 527 -4.99 4.18 17.51
C PRO A 527 -4.15 5.44 17.79
N THR A 528 -3.00 5.54 17.16
CA THR A 528 -2.22 6.78 17.12
C THR A 528 -2.83 7.68 16.06
N VAL A 529 -3.44 8.78 16.46
CA VAL A 529 -4.12 9.72 15.54
C VAL A 529 -3.37 11.03 15.50
N LEU A 530 -2.91 11.43 14.32
CA LEU A 530 -2.34 12.75 14.08
C LEU A 530 -3.39 13.64 13.40
N THR A 531 -3.47 14.88 13.89
CA THR A 531 -4.36 15.92 13.35
C THR A 531 -3.50 17.05 12.79
N PRO A 532 -3.71 17.46 11.52
CA PRO A 532 -2.99 18.62 10.99
C PRO A 532 -3.31 19.89 11.77
N ASP A 533 -2.31 20.76 11.96
CA ASP A 533 -2.55 22.09 12.51
C ASP A 533 -3.58 22.83 11.66
N ARG A 534 -4.56 23.43 12.30
CA ARG A 534 -5.56 24.28 11.64
C ARG A 534 -4.98 25.68 11.54
N GLU A 535 -4.00 25.87 10.63
CA GLU A 535 -3.60 27.23 10.25
C GLU A 535 -4.67 27.96 9.45
#